data_4626fb6d682943f415ec9c96c580c782
#
_entry.id   4626fb6d682943f415ec9c96c580c782
#
_cell.length_a   1.000
_cell.length_b   1.000
_cell.length_c   1.000
_cell.angle_alpha   90.00
_cell.angle_beta   90.00
_cell.angle_gamma   90.00
#
_symmetry.space_group_name_H-M   'P 1'
#
loop_
_entity.id
_entity.type
_entity.pdbx_description
1 polymer ?
#
loop_
_entity_poly.entity_id
_entity_poly.type
_entity_poly.pdbx_seq_one_letter_code
_entity_poly.pdbx_strand_id
1 'polypeptide(L)'
;TMAETFAASGITQLYDTFRSVKKYTNPALKIDGVLLTRTERTRVTKTIQELTGKIAEYMGADVYRTTIRSNVIIKEAQAAQENVFDYVEGKSQTKGERVTESSRNFVGDCLAFVREFVEKEREQ
;
A
#
# COMPACT_ATOMS: atom_id res chain seq x y z
N THR A 1 -12.14 -9.30 14.88
CA THR A 1 -11.19 -10.41 14.68
C THR A 1 -9.77 -10.01 15.08
N MET A 2 -8.90 -11.00 15.23
CA MET A 2 -7.49 -10.75 15.57
C MET A 2 -6.79 -9.88 14.54
N ALA A 3 -7.05 -10.07 13.27
CA ALA A 3 -6.42 -9.30 12.19
C ALA A 3 -6.75 -7.81 12.30
N GLU A 4 -7.99 -7.48 12.59
CA GLU A 4 -8.43 -6.09 12.80
C GLU A 4 -7.73 -5.47 14.00
N THR A 5 -7.64 -6.22 15.10
CA THR A 5 -7.00 -5.76 16.32
C THR A 5 -5.53 -5.47 16.10
N PHE A 6 -4.81 -6.36 15.41
CA PHE A 6 -3.40 -6.16 15.10
C PHE A 6 -3.17 -4.96 14.19
N ALA A 7 -4.00 -4.81 13.16
CA ALA A 7 -3.90 -3.69 12.24
C ALA A 7 -4.15 -2.36 12.97
N ALA A 8 -5.20 -2.30 13.78
CA ALA A 8 -5.52 -1.11 14.55
C ALA A 8 -4.41 -0.74 15.53
N SER A 9 -3.86 -1.74 16.24
CA SER A 9 -2.77 -1.55 17.18
C SER A 9 -1.51 -1.02 16.48
N GLY A 10 -1.18 -1.60 15.32
CA GLY A 10 -0.01 -1.17 14.54
C GLY A 10 -0.12 0.27 14.06
N ILE A 11 -1.29 0.67 13.59
CA ILE A 11 -1.54 2.03 13.12
C ILE A 11 -1.46 3.02 14.29
N THR A 12 -2.01 2.65 15.44
CA THR A 12 -1.95 3.49 16.64
C THR A 12 -0.51 3.69 17.08
N GLN A 13 0.31 2.64 17.10
CA GLN A 13 1.73 2.73 17.44
C GLN A 13 2.49 3.63 16.47
N LEU A 14 2.19 3.52 15.18
CA LEU A 14 2.79 4.38 14.17
C LEU A 14 2.44 5.85 14.40
N TYR A 15 1.19 6.12 14.73
CA TYR A 15 0.74 7.46 15.06
C TYR A 15 1.48 8.04 16.26
N ASP A 16 1.62 7.25 17.32
CA ASP A 16 2.35 7.67 18.52
C ASP A 16 3.82 7.96 18.20
N THR A 17 4.46 7.10 17.41
CA THR A 17 5.85 7.29 16.97
C THR A 17 5.98 8.57 16.14
N PHE A 18 5.06 8.80 15.22
CA PHE A 18 5.04 10.01 14.39
C PHE A 18 4.96 11.26 15.27
N ARG A 19 4.07 11.27 16.25
CA ARG A 19 3.91 12.40 17.16
C ARG A 19 5.19 12.66 17.95
N SER A 20 5.82 11.61 18.46
CA SER A 20 7.06 11.72 19.24
C SER A 20 8.19 12.28 18.38
N VAL A 21 8.38 11.75 17.18
CA VAL A 21 9.44 12.22 16.28
C VAL A 21 9.20 13.68 15.90
N LYS A 22 7.97 14.04 15.59
CA LYS A 22 7.63 15.41 15.23
C LYS A 22 7.87 16.39 16.39
N LYS A 23 7.55 15.98 17.60
CA LYS A 23 7.69 16.83 18.79
C LYS A 23 9.15 17.01 19.22
N TYR A 24 9.93 15.93 19.23
CA TYR A 24 11.24 15.92 19.87
C TYR A 24 12.42 15.93 18.91
N THR A 25 12.25 15.46 17.69
CA THR A 25 13.35 15.26 16.76
C THR A 25 13.23 16.10 15.49
N ASN A 26 12.06 16.13 14.87
CA ASN A 26 11.86 16.80 13.59
C ASN A 26 10.48 17.46 13.51
N PRO A 27 10.37 18.75 13.92
CA PRO A 27 9.08 19.45 13.86
C PRO A 27 8.53 19.64 12.44
N ALA A 28 9.38 19.55 11.43
CA ALA A 28 8.99 19.70 10.04
C ALA A 28 8.47 18.38 9.41
N LEU A 29 8.51 17.29 10.19
CA LEU A 29 8.05 16.00 9.71
C LEU A 29 6.57 16.05 9.36
N LYS A 30 6.23 15.57 8.18
CA LYS A 30 4.84 15.42 7.74
C LYS A 30 4.67 14.08 7.02
N ILE A 31 3.46 13.58 7.01
CA ILE A 31 3.10 12.38 6.27
C ILE A 31 2.39 12.83 4.99
N ASP A 32 2.95 12.50 3.84
CA ASP A 32 2.40 12.93 2.55
C ASP A 32 1.15 12.17 2.16
N GLY A 33 1.07 10.90 2.55
CA GLY A 33 -0.08 10.09 2.22
C GLY A 33 0.03 8.68 2.79
N VAL A 34 -1.06 7.94 2.69
CA VAL A 34 -1.16 6.55 3.15
C VAL A 34 -1.64 5.70 1.99
N LEU A 35 -0.85 4.68 1.63
CA LEU A 35 -1.21 3.72 0.61
C LEU A 35 -1.60 2.40 1.26
N LEU A 36 -2.80 1.94 0.98
CA LEU A 36 -3.27 0.64 1.48
C LEU A 36 -2.82 -0.47 0.54
N THR A 37 -2.17 -1.48 1.11
CA THR A 37 -1.66 -2.62 0.34
C THR A 37 -2.28 -3.91 0.84
N ARG A 38 -2.19 -4.97 0.02
CA ARG A 38 -2.72 -6.29 0.33
C ARG A 38 -4.21 -6.25 0.64
N THR A 39 -4.95 -5.39 -0.06
CA THR A 39 -6.39 -5.25 0.16
C THR A 39 -7.15 -6.42 -0.45
N GLU A 40 -8.22 -6.81 0.22
CA GLU A 40 -9.14 -7.85 -0.22
C GLU A 40 -10.58 -7.34 -0.11
N ARG A 41 -11.49 -7.95 -0.86
CA ARG A 41 -12.90 -7.57 -0.80
C ARG A 41 -13.61 -8.23 0.38
N THR A 42 -13.29 -7.77 1.59
CA THR A 42 -13.89 -8.30 2.81
C THR A 42 -14.37 -7.16 3.71
N ARG A 43 -15.25 -7.49 4.66
CA ARG A 43 -15.69 -6.53 5.68
C ARG A 43 -14.52 -6.05 6.53
N VAL A 44 -13.59 -6.96 6.82
CA VAL A 44 -12.39 -6.66 7.62
C VAL A 44 -11.57 -5.57 6.95
N THR A 45 -11.36 -5.69 5.63
CA THR A 45 -10.62 -4.70 4.86
C THR A 45 -11.31 -3.34 4.90
N LYS A 46 -12.63 -3.29 4.75
CA LYS A 46 -13.38 -2.04 4.83
C LYS A 46 -13.23 -1.38 6.20
N THR A 47 -13.35 -2.14 7.27
CA THR A 47 -13.20 -1.62 8.63
C THR A 47 -11.82 -1.04 8.86
N ILE A 48 -10.79 -1.75 8.39
CA ILE A 48 -9.40 -1.29 8.50
C ILE A 48 -9.19 -0.01 7.68
N GLN A 49 -9.77 0.07 6.48
CA GLN A 49 -9.69 1.26 5.65
C GLN A 49 -10.31 2.48 6.32
N GLU A 50 -11.49 2.31 6.91
CA GLU A 50 -12.18 3.38 7.64
C GLU A 50 -11.37 3.86 8.83
N LEU A 51 -10.84 2.92 9.62
CA LEU A 51 -10.01 3.23 10.78
C LEU A 51 -8.73 3.95 10.35
N THR A 52 -8.09 3.47 9.32
CA THR A 52 -6.87 4.09 8.76
C THR A 52 -7.16 5.52 8.29
N GLY A 53 -8.31 5.73 7.63
CA GLY A 53 -8.72 7.05 7.20
C GLY A 53 -8.87 8.04 8.35
N LYS A 54 -9.47 7.60 9.46
CA LYS A 54 -9.63 8.43 10.65
C LYS A 54 -8.28 8.80 11.27
N ILE A 55 -7.39 7.84 11.38
CA ILE A 55 -6.06 8.09 11.95
C ILE A 55 -5.24 8.99 11.03
N ALA A 56 -5.35 8.80 9.72
CA ALA A 56 -4.69 9.67 8.75
C ALA A 56 -5.14 11.13 8.89
N GLU A 57 -6.43 11.36 9.14
CA GLU A 57 -6.94 12.71 9.42
C GLU A 57 -6.23 13.36 10.61
N TYR A 58 -6.04 12.61 11.68
CA TYR A 58 -5.31 13.10 12.86
C TYR A 58 -3.86 13.44 12.54
N MET A 59 -3.24 12.73 11.60
CA MET A 59 -1.87 12.98 11.17
C MET A 59 -1.76 14.07 10.10
N GLY A 60 -2.88 14.59 9.63
CA GLY A 60 -2.91 15.56 8.55
C GLY A 60 -2.56 14.94 7.19
N ALA A 61 -2.74 13.65 7.03
CA ALA A 61 -2.42 12.92 5.82
C ALA A 61 -3.70 12.45 5.11
N ASP A 62 -3.62 12.29 3.80
CA ASP A 62 -4.70 11.73 3.01
C ASP A 62 -4.42 10.27 2.69
N VAL A 63 -5.46 9.46 2.61
CA VAL A 63 -5.36 8.09 2.11
C VAL A 63 -5.51 8.13 0.59
N TYR A 64 -4.60 7.50 -0.13
CA TYR A 64 -4.71 7.42 -1.58
C TYR A 64 -5.95 6.62 -1.98
N ARG A 65 -6.60 7.02 -3.07
CA ARG A 65 -7.75 6.30 -3.61
C ARG A 65 -7.34 4.95 -4.19
N THR A 66 -6.13 4.89 -4.76
CA THR A 66 -5.56 3.66 -5.28
C THR A 66 -5.16 2.74 -4.14
N THR A 67 -5.44 1.46 -4.28
CA THR A 67 -4.98 0.41 -3.36
C THR A 67 -4.21 -0.63 -4.15
N ILE A 68 -3.25 -1.28 -3.49
CA ILE A 68 -2.53 -2.42 -4.08
C ILE A 68 -3.21 -3.68 -3.54
N ARG A 69 -3.94 -4.37 -4.42
CA ARG A 69 -4.68 -5.57 -4.03
C ARG A 69 -3.74 -6.71 -3.67
N SER A 70 -4.21 -7.57 -2.77
CA SER A 70 -3.50 -8.81 -2.47
C SER A 70 -3.33 -9.62 -3.76
N ASN A 71 -2.11 -10.13 -3.98
CA ASN A 71 -1.77 -10.75 -5.26
C ASN A 71 -0.75 -11.87 -5.08
N VAL A 72 -1.04 -13.01 -5.65
CA VAL A 72 -0.18 -14.19 -5.57
C VAL A 72 1.18 -13.96 -6.24
N ILE A 73 1.25 -13.06 -7.22
CA ILE A 73 2.49 -12.81 -7.96
C ILE A 73 3.61 -12.29 -7.05
N ILE A 74 3.27 -11.55 -6.01
CA ILE A 74 4.24 -11.05 -5.04
C ILE A 74 4.85 -12.22 -4.28
N LYS A 75 4.02 -13.18 -3.86
CA LYS A 75 4.48 -14.38 -3.14
C LYS A 75 5.35 -15.24 -4.03
N GLU A 76 4.98 -15.39 -5.30
CA GLU A 76 5.77 -16.17 -6.27
C GLU A 76 7.14 -15.52 -6.52
N ALA A 77 7.17 -14.20 -6.68
CA ALA A 77 8.42 -13.48 -6.87
C ALA A 77 9.32 -13.59 -5.66
N GLN A 78 8.76 -13.50 -4.45
CA GLN A 78 9.53 -13.69 -3.21
C GLN A 78 10.12 -15.10 -3.12
N ALA A 79 9.32 -16.11 -3.45
CA ALA A 79 9.80 -17.50 -3.46
C ALA A 79 10.93 -17.72 -4.45
N ALA A 80 10.89 -17.03 -5.60
CA ALA A 80 11.92 -17.08 -6.61
C ALA A 80 13.13 -16.18 -6.28
N GLN A 81 13.04 -15.38 -5.22
CA GLN A 81 14.06 -14.40 -4.82
C GLN A 81 14.36 -13.38 -5.92
N GLU A 82 13.32 -12.97 -6.62
CA GLU A 82 13.41 -12.00 -7.71
C GLU A 82 12.59 -10.75 -7.40
N ASN A 83 12.99 -9.64 -8.01
CA ASN A 83 12.16 -8.43 -8.04
C ASN A 83 10.86 -8.76 -8.76
N VAL A 84 9.73 -8.31 -8.21
CA VAL A 84 8.43 -8.69 -8.73
C VAL A 84 8.21 -8.24 -10.20
N PHE A 85 8.74 -7.09 -10.57
CA PHE A 85 8.62 -6.61 -11.96
C PHE A 85 9.45 -7.44 -12.92
N ASP A 86 10.67 -7.80 -12.52
CA ASP A 86 11.54 -8.68 -13.30
C ASP A 86 10.93 -10.07 -13.42
N TYR A 87 10.33 -10.57 -12.34
CA TYR A 87 9.66 -11.88 -12.34
C TYR A 87 8.50 -11.91 -13.33
N VAL A 88 7.65 -10.87 -13.32
CA VAL A 88 6.52 -10.76 -14.25
C VAL A 88 6.99 -10.71 -15.69
N GLU A 89 8.02 -9.90 -15.97
CA GLU A 89 8.60 -9.76 -17.30
C GLU A 89 9.23 -11.07 -17.79
N GLY A 90 10.01 -11.72 -16.94
CA GLY A 90 10.64 -13.00 -17.25
C GLY A 90 9.63 -14.10 -17.52
N LYS A 91 8.54 -14.16 -16.75
CA LYS A 91 7.47 -15.12 -16.94
C LYS A 91 6.76 -14.91 -18.29
N SER A 92 6.58 -13.66 -18.67
CA SER A 92 5.97 -13.30 -19.94
C SER A 92 6.85 -13.70 -21.13
N GLN A 93 8.17 -13.59 -21.00
CA GLN A 93 9.12 -13.90 -22.06
C GLN A 93 9.42 -15.39 -22.20
N THR A 94 9.60 -16.10 -21.07
CA THR A 94 10.10 -17.48 -21.07
C THR A 94 9.04 -18.52 -21.41
N LYS A 95 7.80 -18.28 -21.11
CA LYS A 95 6.75 -19.29 -21.27
C LYS A 95 5.81 -19.07 -22.43
N GLY A 96 5.92 -17.94 -23.14
CA GLY A 96 4.98 -17.59 -24.20
C GLY A 96 3.53 -17.56 -23.72
N GLU A 97 3.36 -17.57 -22.41
CA GLU A 97 2.06 -17.59 -21.78
C GLU A 97 1.47 -16.19 -21.70
N ARG A 98 0.16 -16.13 -21.67
CA ARG A 98 -0.56 -14.90 -21.39
C ARG A 98 -0.05 -14.31 -20.10
N VAL A 99 0.22 -13.02 -20.10
CA VAL A 99 0.39 -12.28 -18.87
C VAL A 99 -0.84 -12.57 -18.02
N THR A 100 -0.67 -13.21 -16.87
CA THR A 100 -1.80 -13.59 -16.04
C THR A 100 -2.59 -12.36 -15.59
N GLU A 101 -3.87 -12.55 -15.34
CA GLU A 101 -4.71 -11.49 -14.81
C GLU A 101 -4.11 -10.92 -13.53
N SER A 102 -3.53 -11.78 -12.68
CA SER A 102 -2.85 -11.36 -11.46
C SER A 102 -1.68 -10.41 -11.74
N SER A 103 -0.85 -10.74 -12.74
CA SER A 103 0.27 -9.88 -13.13
C SER A 103 -0.20 -8.52 -13.64
N ARG A 104 -1.23 -8.51 -14.47
CA ARG A 104 -1.81 -7.26 -14.98
C ARG A 104 -2.42 -6.42 -13.86
N ASN A 105 -3.12 -7.06 -12.93
CA ASN A 105 -3.71 -6.37 -11.80
C ASN A 105 -2.66 -5.72 -10.91
N PHE A 106 -1.57 -6.44 -10.63
CA PHE A 106 -0.50 -5.88 -9.81
C PHE A 106 0.17 -4.69 -10.49
N VAL A 107 0.57 -4.84 -11.73
CA VAL A 107 1.22 -3.76 -12.49
C VAL A 107 0.27 -2.57 -12.64
N GLY A 108 -1.01 -2.83 -12.92
CA GLY A 108 -2.02 -1.79 -13.05
C GLY A 108 -2.21 -1.01 -11.76
N ASP A 109 -2.26 -1.69 -10.62
CA ASP A 109 -2.39 -1.03 -9.31
C ASP A 109 -1.18 -0.13 -9.03
N CYS A 110 0.03 -0.63 -9.32
CA CYS A 110 1.25 0.15 -9.11
C CYS A 110 1.29 1.39 -10.00
N LEU A 111 0.92 1.25 -11.27
CA LEU A 111 0.87 2.38 -12.19
C LEU A 111 -0.19 3.41 -11.78
N ALA A 112 -1.35 2.94 -11.32
CA ALA A 112 -2.41 3.82 -10.84
C ALA A 112 -1.94 4.61 -9.62
N PHE A 113 -1.22 3.97 -8.71
CA PHE A 113 -0.66 4.65 -7.55
C PHE A 113 0.34 5.72 -7.96
N VAL A 114 1.26 5.40 -8.87
CA VAL A 114 2.27 6.35 -9.32
C VAL A 114 1.61 7.58 -9.95
N ARG A 115 0.58 7.37 -10.76
CA ARG A 115 -0.16 8.48 -11.37
C ARG A 115 -0.83 9.36 -10.31
N GLU A 116 -1.50 8.76 -9.35
CA GLU A 116 -2.16 9.50 -8.28
C GLU A 116 -1.15 10.28 -7.44
N PHE A 117 -0.02 9.66 -7.11
CA PHE A 117 1.06 10.30 -6.37
C PHE A 117 1.60 11.52 -7.11
N VAL A 118 1.90 11.39 -8.40
CA VAL A 118 2.43 12.48 -9.22
C VAL A 118 1.41 13.61 -9.33
N GLU A 119 0.14 13.30 -9.53
CA GLU A 119 -0.92 14.31 -9.59
C GLU A 119 -1.03 15.10 -8.29
N LYS A 120 -0.98 14.41 -7.14
CA LYS A 120 -1.02 15.08 -5.84
C LYS A 120 0.18 16.00 -5.63
N GLU A 121 1.37 15.58 -6.04
CA GLU A 121 2.57 16.41 -5.92
C GLU A 121 2.47 17.67 -6.78
N ARG A 122 1.82 17.60 -7.92
CA ARG A 122 1.61 18.75 -8.79
C ARG A 122 0.61 19.77 -8.24
N GLU A 123 -0.34 19.32 -7.42
CA GLU A 123 -1.34 20.18 -6.80
C GLU A 123 -0.81 20.96 -5.59
N GLN A 124 0.36 20.59 -5.10
CA GLN A 124 0.98 21.25 -3.95
C GLN A 124 1.91 22.41 -4.40
#